data_0863cfe7ac5d0832414f7609e8ef9275
#
_entry.id   0863cfe7ac5d0832414f7609e8ef9275
#
_cell.length_a   1.000
_cell.length_b   1.000
_cell.length_c   1.000
_cell.angle_alpha   90.00
_cell.angle_beta   90.00
_cell.angle_gamma   90.00
#
_symmetry.space_group_name_H-M   'P 1'
#
loop_
_entity.id
_entity.type
_entity.pdbx_description
1 polymer ?
#
loop_
_entity_poly.entity_id
_entity_poly.type
_entity_poly.pdbx_seq_one_letter_code
_entity_poly.pdbx_strand_id
1 'polypeptide(L)'
;PGFFHTVTYKSRALKKYYAYDAGNGLVNADPDIGVTTITDPSLAQMVVPIANPQTAEQLPYVIRSGKFWYFADLPLSYIGPRDRYLVLCDLLHDILGVPLPAQQRALVRLEDVGALVSPATVQQLADYLFSRSTPFSVAVIPYYRDPLGVYNGGVAQTVTLAQATGLRSALTYAKARGGKFVLHGYTHQYNAMRNPHSAVSGDDYEFWDIVNNRVLAEDAVNWAASRINTGRSQLTLYGFAPFAWEPPHYQSSPRAYRAAASVFRNTYQRAVYYTADVPDLHATGPSRDFAVGQFFPYIIQNDYYGQRILPENLGNIEYDISDIDPSSNFDYTWEDLKLNAENAKVVRDGFASFFFHPFWLEPSLGKPGFADFRKIVEAIDALGYQWVDAAGL
;
A
#
# COMPACT_ATOMS: atom_id res chain seq x y z
N PRO A 1 -24.92 -0.08 27.90
CA PRO A 1 -24.06 -1.12 27.40
C PRO A 1 -22.84 -0.45 26.76
N GLY A 2 -21.70 -0.76 27.35
CA GLY A 2 -20.44 -0.22 26.84
C GLY A 2 -19.94 -1.01 25.65
N PHE A 3 -19.12 -0.37 24.87
CA PHE A 3 -18.54 -0.96 23.67
C PHE A 3 -17.11 -1.43 23.96
N PHE A 4 -16.86 -2.72 23.79
CA PHE A 4 -15.54 -3.29 23.90
C PHE A 4 -14.83 -3.16 22.54
N HIS A 5 -14.04 -2.11 22.36
CA HIS A 5 -13.40 -1.85 21.08
C HIS A 5 -11.92 -1.46 21.16
N THR A 6 -11.31 -1.50 22.33
CA THR A 6 -9.90 -1.16 22.52
C THR A 6 -9.11 -2.40 22.94
N VAL A 7 -8.36 -2.96 22.02
CA VAL A 7 -7.51 -4.13 22.25
C VAL A 7 -6.10 -3.63 22.62
N THR A 8 -5.61 -4.03 23.79
CA THR A 8 -4.26 -3.66 24.25
C THR A 8 -3.28 -4.80 24.02
N TYR A 9 -2.26 -4.56 23.19
CA TYR A 9 -1.24 -5.54 22.90
C TYR A 9 0.14 -4.89 22.82
N LYS A 10 1.14 -5.48 23.51
CA LYS A 10 2.51 -4.94 23.59
C LYS A 10 2.55 -3.43 23.86
N SER A 11 1.76 -3.00 24.84
CA SER A 11 1.62 -1.58 25.26
C SER A 11 1.02 -0.65 24.20
N ARG A 12 0.39 -1.18 23.17
CA ARG A 12 -0.36 -0.39 22.17
C ARG A 12 -1.86 -0.64 22.31
N ALA A 13 -2.62 0.43 22.22
CA ALA A 13 -4.08 0.39 22.16
C ALA A 13 -4.50 0.40 20.69
N LEU A 14 -4.97 -0.76 20.22
CA LEU A 14 -5.47 -0.94 18.86
C LEU A 14 -6.98 -0.95 18.88
N LYS A 15 -7.58 -0.28 17.90
CA LYS A 15 -9.03 -0.20 17.81
C LYS A 15 -9.60 -1.37 17.02
N LYS A 16 -10.76 -1.83 17.45
CA LYS A 16 -11.56 -2.82 16.74
C LYS A 16 -12.50 -2.07 15.80
N TYR A 17 -12.19 -2.08 14.51
CA TYR A 17 -13.02 -1.45 13.47
C TYR A 17 -13.84 -2.49 12.73
N TYR A 18 -14.95 -2.08 12.09
CA TYR A 18 -15.67 -2.91 11.13
C TYR A 18 -15.99 -2.21 9.81
N ALA A 19 -15.79 -0.90 9.74
CA ALA A 19 -16.08 -0.11 8.54
C ALA A 19 -15.09 1.03 8.37
N TYR A 20 -14.93 1.47 7.15
CA TYR A 20 -14.20 2.66 6.73
C TYR A 20 -15.17 3.62 6.07
N ASP A 21 -15.21 4.84 6.54
CA ASP A 21 -15.94 5.94 5.93
C ASP A 21 -14.96 6.81 5.15
N ALA A 22 -15.14 6.89 3.82
CA ALA A 22 -14.24 7.64 2.95
C ALA A 22 -14.20 9.15 3.23
N GLY A 23 -15.29 9.71 3.79
CA GLY A 23 -15.35 11.13 4.13
C GLY A 23 -14.73 11.48 5.47
N ASN A 24 -14.70 10.53 6.42
CA ASN A 24 -14.28 10.76 7.79
C ASN A 24 -13.21 9.76 8.27
N GLY A 25 -12.73 8.90 7.42
CA GLY A 25 -11.78 7.85 7.74
C GLY A 25 -12.40 6.72 8.58
N LEU A 26 -11.68 6.26 9.61
CA LEU A 26 -12.09 5.15 10.45
C LEU A 26 -13.03 5.63 11.57
N VAL A 27 -14.34 5.57 11.34
CA VAL A 27 -15.34 6.13 12.27
C VAL A 27 -16.06 5.10 13.13
N ASN A 28 -16.22 3.87 12.64
CA ASN A 28 -17.06 2.88 13.28
C ASN A 28 -16.24 1.86 14.07
N ALA A 29 -16.38 1.88 15.40
CA ALA A 29 -15.88 0.82 16.24
C ALA A 29 -16.91 -0.31 16.27
N ASP A 30 -16.45 -1.54 16.01
CA ASP A 30 -17.29 -2.72 16.15
C ASP A 30 -17.42 -3.09 17.65
N PRO A 31 -18.61 -3.04 18.22
CA PRO A 31 -18.83 -3.35 19.64
C PRO A 31 -18.95 -4.83 19.92
N ASP A 32 -19.18 -5.66 18.90
CA ASP A 32 -19.54 -7.06 19.06
C ASP A 32 -18.34 -7.92 19.42
N ILE A 33 -18.46 -8.68 20.51
CA ILE A 33 -17.48 -9.67 20.95
C ILE A 33 -18.17 -10.90 21.56
N GLY A 34 -17.50 -12.04 21.46
CA GLY A 34 -17.84 -13.22 22.25
C GLY A 34 -17.36 -13.04 23.68
N VAL A 35 -18.30 -12.86 24.64
CA VAL A 35 -17.94 -12.73 26.04
C VAL A 35 -17.58 -14.10 26.62
N THR A 36 -16.37 -14.21 27.17
CA THR A 36 -15.81 -15.46 27.70
C THR A 36 -15.24 -15.24 29.10
N THR A 37 -15.39 -16.23 29.96
CA THR A 37 -14.81 -16.25 31.31
C THR A 37 -13.85 -17.43 31.44
N ILE A 38 -12.65 -17.16 31.93
CA ILE A 38 -11.68 -18.21 32.26
C ILE A 38 -12.06 -18.74 33.64
N THR A 39 -12.55 -19.98 33.69
CA THR A 39 -12.95 -20.64 34.93
C THR A 39 -11.80 -21.32 35.67
N ASP A 40 -10.78 -21.73 34.93
CA ASP A 40 -9.55 -22.34 35.47
C ASP A 40 -8.29 -21.66 34.86
N PRO A 41 -7.68 -20.73 35.61
CA PRO A 41 -6.44 -20.06 35.15
C PRO A 41 -5.22 -20.97 35.03
N SER A 42 -5.26 -22.18 35.56
CA SER A 42 -4.17 -23.16 35.39
C SER A 42 -4.19 -23.81 34.00
N LEU A 43 -5.35 -23.86 33.35
CA LEU A 43 -5.57 -24.47 32.06
C LEU A 43 -5.63 -23.44 30.90
N ALA A 44 -6.08 -22.23 31.18
CA ALA A 44 -6.25 -21.19 30.18
C ALA A 44 -5.82 -19.82 30.72
N GLN A 45 -5.24 -19.02 29.86
CA GLN A 45 -4.77 -17.67 30.19
C GLN A 45 -5.23 -16.64 29.16
N MET A 46 -5.53 -15.45 29.64
CA MET A 46 -5.76 -14.29 28.79
C MET A 46 -4.42 -13.80 28.23
N VAL A 47 -4.29 -13.85 26.92
CA VAL A 47 -3.09 -13.36 26.20
C VAL A 47 -3.23 -11.89 25.85
N VAL A 48 -4.44 -11.49 25.45
CA VAL A 48 -4.75 -10.13 25.02
C VAL A 48 -6.08 -9.68 25.62
N PRO A 49 -6.12 -8.56 26.35
CA PRO A 49 -7.37 -7.97 26.83
C PRO A 49 -8.02 -7.07 25.77
N ILE A 50 -9.33 -6.96 25.86
CA ILE A 50 -10.12 -5.90 25.22
C ILE A 50 -10.82 -5.08 26.32
N ALA A 51 -10.86 -3.78 26.16
CA ALA A 51 -11.43 -2.86 27.11
C ALA A 51 -12.62 -2.08 26.54
N ASN A 52 -13.54 -1.77 27.41
CA ASN A 52 -14.50 -0.70 27.23
C ASN A 52 -13.89 0.60 27.76
N PRO A 53 -13.55 1.59 26.93
CA PRO A 53 -12.89 2.81 27.39
C PRO A 53 -13.78 3.71 28.25
N GLN A 54 -15.10 3.51 28.24
CA GLN A 54 -16.05 4.30 29.04
C GLN A 54 -16.17 3.78 30.46
N THR A 55 -16.14 2.46 30.65
CA THR A 55 -16.30 1.82 31.96
C THR A 55 -15.01 1.30 32.57
N ALA A 56 -13.93 1.28 31.77
CA ALA A 56 -12.68 0.63 32.12
C ALA A 56 -12.78 -0.89 32.35
N GLU A 57 -13.92 -1.50 32.06
CA GLU A 57 -14.10 -2.94 32.13
C GLU A 57 -13.21 -3.63 31.07
N GLN A 58 -12.60 -4.75 31.46
CA GLN A 58 -11.76 -5.57 30.58
C GLN A 58 -12.30 -6.98 30.48
N LEU A 59 -12.25 -7.52 29.25
CA LEU A 59 -12.60 -8.89 28.94
C LEU A 59 -11.46 -9.56 28.17
N PRO A 60 -11.38 -10.90 28.16
CA PRO A 60 -10.42 -11.59 27.31
C PRO A 60 -10.77 -11.43 25.84
N TYR A 61 -9.84 -10.86 25.06
CA TYR A 61 -9.94 -10.83 23.60
C TYR A 61 -9.28 -12.04 22.97
N VAL A 62 -8.07 -12.40 23.41
CA VAL A 62 -7.40 -13.63 23.00
C VAL A 62 -7.12 -14.48 24.23
N ILE A 63 -7.53 -15.73 24.16
CA ILE A 63 -7.27 -16.74 25.18
C ILE A 63 -6.44 -17.86 24.56
N ARG A 64 -5.49 -18.37 25.33
CA ARG A 64 -4.71 -19.57 24.99
C ARG A 64 -4.90 -20.65 26.05
N SER A 65 -5.14 -21.89 25.59
CA SER A 65 -5.13 -23.10 26.41
C SER A 65 -4.33 -24.18 25.68
N GLY A 66 -3.08 -24.42 26.12
CA GLY A 66 -2.17 -25.31 25.41
C GLY A 66 -1.91 -24.85 23.98
N LYS A 67 -2.38 -25.65 22.99
CA LYS A 67 -2.32 -25.33 21.57
C LYS A 67 -3.62 -24.67 21.02
N PHE A 68 -4.63 -24.59 21.83
CA PHE A 68 -5.92 -23.96 21.47
C PHE A 68 -5.82 -22.45 21.64
N TRP A 69 -6.29 -21.72 20.63
CA TRP A 69 -6.39 -20.26 20.63
C TRP A 69 -7.83 -19.85 20.34
N TYR A 70 -8.34 -18.94 21.13
CA TYR A 70 -9.67 -18.36 20.98
C TYR A 70 -9.55 -16.85 20.77
N PHE A 71 -10.25 -16.31 19.79
CA PHE A 71 -10.43 -14.88 19.56
C PHE A 71 -11.89 -14.53 19.82
N ALA A 72 -12.14 -13.43 20.50
CA ALA A 72 -13.49 -13.00 20.88
C ALA A 72 -14.32 -12.45 19.70
N ASP A 73 -13.73 -12.30 18.53
CA ASP A 73 -14.40 -11.97 17.26
C ASP A 73 -13.64 -12.60 16.07
N LEU A 74 -14.08 -12.23 14.86
CA LEU A 74 -13.35 -12.54 13.63
C LEU A 74 -12.31 -11.42 13.36
N PRO A 75 -11.01 -11.61 13.68
CA PRO A 75 -10.00 -10.55 13.61
C PRO A 75 -9.69 -10.08 12.18
N LEU A 76 -10.29 -10.72 11.16
CA LEU A 76 -10.21 -10.35 9.75
C LEU A 76 -11.44 -9.58 9.24
N SER A 77 -12.41 -9.25 10.10
CA SER A 77 -13.60 -8.51 9.70
C SER A 77 -13.29 -7.07 9.27
N TYR A 78 -12.16 -6.53 9.72
CA TYR A 78 -11.54 -5.32 9.23
C TYR A 78 -10.02 -5.51 9.17
N ILE A 79 -9.38 -4.91 8.17
CA ILE A 79 -7.95 -5.04 7.92
C ILE A 79 -7.36 -3.65 7.71
N GLY A 80 -6.47 -3.23 8.60
CA GLY A 80 -5.87 -1.91 8.50
C GLY A 80 -4.72 -1.68 9.49
N PRO A 81 -3.96 -0.60 9.31
CA PRO A 81 -2.73 -0.32 10.07
C PRO A 81 -2.98 0.14 11.52
N ARG A 82 -4.24 0.35 11.92
CA ARG A 82 -4.63 0.80 13.27
C ARG A 82 -5.55 -0.18 13.99
N ASP A 83 -5.87 -1.28 13.34
CA ASP A 83 -6.84 -2.26 13.81
C ASP A 83 -6.19 -3.39 14.61
N ARG A 84 -7.02 -4.08 15.44
CA ARG A 84 -6.63 -5.30 16.16
C ARG A 84 -6.18 -6.44 15.24
N TYR A 85 -6.41 -6.34 13.93
CA TYR A 85 -5.83 -7.24 12.92
C TYR A 85 -4.32 -7.45 13.11
N LEU A 86 -3.59 -6.40 13.52
CA LEU A 86 -2.15 -6.50 13.79
C LEU A 86 -1.82 -7.48 14.93
N VAL A 87 -2.73 -7.68 15.87
CA VAL A 87 -2.57 -8.70 16.93
C VAL A 87 -2.56 -10.10 16.33
N LEU A 88 -3.50 -10.40 15.43
CA LEU A 88 -3.51 -11.67 14.71
C LEU A 88 -2.22 -11.85 13.90
N CYS A 89 -1.79 -10.81 13.18
CA CYS A 89 -0.56 -10.87 12.38
C CYS A 89 0.67 -11.28 13.21
N ASP A 90 0.81 -10.77 14.43
CA ASP A 90 1.90 -11.17 15.32
C ASP A 90 1.70 -12.56 15.93
N LEU A 91 0.49 -12.85 16.42
CA LEU A 91 0.19 -14.13 17.07
C LEU A 91 0.21 -15.33 16.13
N LEU A 92 0.07 -15.14 14.81
CA LEU A 92 0.23 -16.22 13.84
C LEU A 92 1.56 -16.94 13.98
N HIS A 93 2.63 -16.26 14.33
CA HIS A 93 3.93 -16.89 14.60
C HIS A 93 3.86 -17.89 15.76
N ASP A 94 3.17 -17.52 16.84
CA ASP A 94 3.00 -18.38 18.02
C ASP A 94 1.98 -19.50 17.76
N ILE A 95 0.91 -19.20 17.04
CA ILE A 95 -0.13 -20.18 16.64
C ILE A 95 0.47 -21.28 15.76
N LEU A 96 1.30 -20.90 14.80
CA LEU A 96 1.94 -21.81 13.85
C LEU A 96 3.23 -22.42 14.40
N GLY A 97 3.71 -21.97 15.56
CA GLY A 97 4.96 -22.45 16.15
C GLY A 97 6.21 -22.07 15.35
N VAL A 98 6.18 -20.92 14.67
CA VAL A 98 7.30 -20.39 13.89
C VAL A 98 8.03 -19.33 14.71
N PRO A 99 9.12 -19.67 15.42
CA PRO A 99 9.87 -18.69 16.20
C PRO A 99 10.58 -17.71 15.25
N LEU A 100 10.30 -16.42 15.42
CA LEU A 100 10.95 -15.36 14.67
C LEU A 100 11.36 -14.24 15.64
N PRO A 101 12.63 -13.78 15.63
CA PRO A 101 13.04 -12.63 16.41
C PRO A 101 12.38 -11.34 15.89
N ALA A 102 12.22 -10.37 16.75
CA ALA A 102 11.72 -9.07 16.33
C ALA A 102 12.70 -8.40 15.35
N GLN A 103 12.18 -7.97 14.21
CA GLN A 103 12.92 -7.27 13.16
C GLN A 103 12.07 -6.08 12.69
N GLN A 104 12.45 -4.90 13.09
CA GLN A 104 11.76 -3.68 12.72
C GLN A 104 12.44 -3.06 11.48
N ARG A 105 11.92 -3.34 10.29
CA ARG A 105 12.49 -2.90 9.01
C ARG A 105 11.63 -1.81 8.38
N ALA A 106 12.27 -0.89 7.67
CA ALA A 106 11.59 0.19 6.96
C ALA A 106 11.92 0.20 5.47
N LEU A 107 10.94 0.64 4.68
CA LEU A 107 11.04 0.82 3.23
C LEU A 107 10.45 2.17 2.84
N VAL A 108 11.04 2.81 1.84
CA VAL A 108 10.50 4.01 1.21
C VAL A 108 10.54 3.90 -0.32
N ARG A 109 9.45 4.35 -0.95
CA ARG A 109 9.31 4.38 -2.40
C ARG A 109 8.84 5.76 -2.86
N LEU A 110 9.48 6.28 -3.92
CA LEU A 110 8.99 7.43 -4.67
C LEU A 110 8.08 6.90 -5.78
N GLU A 111 6.86 7.43 -5.87
CA GLU A 111 5.80 6.88 -6.71
C GLU A 111 5.37 7.84 -7.82
N ASP A 112 4.70 7.32 -8.86
CA ASP A 112 4.22 8.06 -10.04
C ASP A 112 5.32 8.82 -10.78
N VAL A 113 6.50 8.24 -10.83
CA VAL A 113 7.65 8.88 -11.51
C VAL A 113 7.57 8.62 -13.01
N GLY A 114 6.94 9.54 -13.73
CA GLY A 114 6.70 9.48 -15.17
C GLY A 114 7.32 10.63 -15.95
N ALA A 115 7.00 10.74 -17.22
CA ALA A 115 7.63 11.69 -18.15
C ALA A 115 7.45 13.17 -17.79
N LEU A 116 6.36 13.52 -17.06
CA LEU A 116 6.08 14.88 -16.63
C LEU A 116 6.68 15.25 -15.28
N VAL A 117 7.30 14.30 -14.57
CA VAL A 117 7.90 14.58 -13.26
C VAL A 117 9.03 15.63 -13.41
N SER A 118 9.06 16.58 -12.49
CA SER A 118 10.20 17.50 -12.39
C SER A 118 11.45 16.75 -11.97
N PRO A 119 12.54 16.75 -12.75
CA PRO A 119 13.78 16.12 -12.33
C PRO A 119 14.30 16.65 -11.00
N ALA A 120 14.09 17.92 -10.70
CA ALA A 120 14.56 18.57 -9.48
C ALA A 120 13.89 17.98 -8.22
N THR A 121 12.60 17.64 -8.27
CA THR A 121 11.90 17.05 -7.11
C THR A 121 12.44 15.66 -6.78
N VAL A 122 12.66 14.82 -7.80
CA VAL A 122 13.25 13.49 -7.62
C VAL A 122 14.69 13.59 -7.09
N GLN A 123 15.47 14.54 -7.62
CA GLN A 123 16.85 14.78 -7.19
C GLN A 123 16.91 15.21 -5.73
N GLN A 124 16.05 16.13 -5.31
CA GLN A 124 15.99 16.61 -3.93
C GLN A 124 15.68 15.49 -2.94
N LEU A 125 14.70 14.63 -3.27
CA LEU A 125 14.35 13.47 -2.45
C LEU A 125 15.49 12.44 -2.41
N ALA A 126 16.10 12.15 -3.56
CA ALA A 126 17.22 11.22 -3.65
C ALA A 126 18.46 11.71 -2.87
N ASP A 127 18.78 13.01 -2.91
CA ASP A 127 19.88 13.60 -2.14
C ASP A 127 19.64 13.48 -0.64
N TYR A 128 18.42 13.77 -0.20
CA TYR A 128 18.06 13.65 1.21
C TYR A 128 18.20 12.20 1.70
N LEU A 129 17.62 11.23 0.98
CA LEU A 129 17.70 9.81 1.35
C LEU A 129 19.15 9.30 1.32
N PHE A 130 19.91 9.67 0.30
CA PHE A 130 21.33 9.31 0.19
C PHE A 130 22.17 9.88 1.35
N SER A 131 21.93 11.15 1.73
CA SER A 131 22.64 11.80 2.84
C SER A 131 22.42 11.12 4.18
N ARG A 132 21.31 10.40 4.33
CA ARG A 132 20.94 9.61 5.51
C ARG A 132 21.30 8.13 5.40
N SER A 133 21.91 7.70 4.28
CA SER A 133 22.14 6.29 3.99
C SER A 133 20.85 5.46 3.99
N THR A 134 19.73 6.06 3.60
CA THR A 134 18.42 5.41 3.51
C THR A 134 18.24 4.80 2.13
N PRO A 135 18.19 3.46 1.97
CA PRO A 135 17.85 2.80 0.72
C PRO A 135 16.43 3.18 0.29
N PHE A 136 16.22 3.33 -1.01
CA PHE A 136 14.91 3.71 -1.54
C PHE A 136 14.63 3.10 -2.91
N SER A 137 13.35 3.04 -3.25
CA SER A 137 12.87 2.61 -4.55
C SER A 137 12.18 3.75 -5.30
N VAL A 138 12.08 3.61 -6.62
CA VAL A 138 11.39 4.55 -7.50
C VAL A 138 10.44 3.76 -8.37
N ALA A 139 9.14 3.99 -8.25
CA ALA A 139 8.10 3.40 -9.08
C ALA A 139 7.93 4.24 -10.35
N VAL A 140 8.22 3.62 -11.50
CA VAL A 140 8.40 4.32 -12.78
C VAL A 140 7.31 3.95 -13.77
N ILE A 141 6.69 4.97 -14.37
CA ILE A 141 5.80 4.87 -15.52
C ILE A 141 6.62 5.11 -16.79
N PRO A 142 6.96 4.08 -17.58
CA PRO A 142 7.88 4.23 -18.70
C PRO A 142 7.29 4.86 -19.96
N TYR A 143 5.97 4.96 -20.08
CA TYR A 143 5.32 5.50 -21.25
C TYR A 143 4.15 6.40 -20.88
N TYR A 144 4.33 7.70 -21.03
CA TYR A 144 3.30 8.69 -20.78
C TYR A 144 2.28 8.75 -21.92
N ARG A 145 1.01 8.81 -21.55
CA ARG A 145 -0.12 8.99 -22.47
C ARG A 145 -1.13 9.98 -21.90
N ASP A 146 -1.55 10.90 -22.74
CA ASP A 146 -2.63 11.85 -22.49
C ASP A 146 -3.49 11.95 -23.77
N PRO A 147 -4.38 10.97 -24.02
CA PRO A 147 -5.17 10.94 -25.23
C PRO A 147 -6.21 12.05 -25.31
N LEU A 148 -6.51 12.73 -24.21
CA LEU A 148 -7.45 13.85 -24.16
C LEU A 148 -6.73 15.19 -24.20
N GLY A 149 -5.40 15.22 -24.04
CA GLY A 149 -4.62 16.45 -23.93
C GLY A 149 -4.96 17.26 -22.68
N VAL A 150 -5.28 16.59 -21.56
CA VAL A 150 -5.66 17.24 -20.31
C VAL A 150 -4.58 18.23 -19.86
N TYR A 151 -3.32 17.80 -19.94
CA TYR A 151 -2.16 18.62 -19.58
C TYR A 151 -1.47 19.26 -20.82
N ASN A 152 -2.10 19.19 -22.00
CA ASN A 152 -1.54 19.70 -23.25
C ASN A 152 -2.56 20.53 -24.07
N GLY A 153 -3.38 21.32 -23.42
CA GLY A 153 -4.31 22.24 -24.07
C GLY A 153 -5.34 21.58 -24.97
N GLY A 154 -5.78 20.36 -24.67
CA GLY A 154 -6.76 19.58 -25.45
C GLY A 154 -6.13 18.81 -26.62
N VAL A 155 -4.80 18.82 -26.78
CA VAL A 155 -4.10 18.09 -27.82
C VAL A 155 -3.52 16.79 -27.27
N ALA A 156 -3.94 15.65 -27.84
CA ALA A 156 -3.44 14.34 -27.43
C ALA A 156 -1.91 14.28 -27.45
N GLN A 157 -1.33 13.73 -26.39
CA GLN A 157 0.11 13.65 -26.22
C GLN A 157 0.56 12.24 -25.82
N THR A 158 1.71 11.83 -26.32
CA THR A 158 2.42 10.64 -25.84
C THR A 158 3.91 10.94 -25.75
N VAL A 159 4.56 10.46 -24.66
CA VAL A 159 5.99 10.62 -24.46
C VAL A 159 6.61 9.27 -24.11
N THR A 160 7.40 8.73 -25.02
CA THR A 160 8.16 7.49 -24.78
C THR A 160 9.33 7.75 -23.83
N LEU A 161 9.85 6.70 -23.20
CA LEU A 161 11.06 6.82 -22.38
C LEU A 161 12.26 7.36 -23.17
N ALA A 162 12.32 7.09 -24.48
CA ALA A 162 13.34 7.67 -25.38
C ALA A 162 13.25 9.19 -25.45
N GLN A 163 12.06 9.74 -25.49
CA GLN A 163 11.78 11.18 -25.59
C GLN A 163 11.84 11.87 -24.23
N ALA A 164 11.54 11.15 -23.13
CA ALA A 164 11.51 11.67 -21.77
C ALA A 164 12.93 11.87 -21.20
N THR A 165 13.67 12.84 -21.74
CA THR A 165 15.07 13.12 -21.34
C THR A 165 15.17 13.56 -19.88
N GLY A 166 14.21 14.35 -19.38
CA GLY A 166 14.11 14.77 -17.99
C GLY A 166 13.94 13.57 -17.04
N LEU A 167 12.99 12.68 -17.33
CA LEU A 167 12.78 11.45 -16.57
C LEU A 167 14.06 10.61 -16.53
N ARG A 168 14.70 10.35 -17.69
CA ARG A 168 15.94 9.57 -17.73
C ARG A 168 17.07 10.21 -16.91
N SER A 169 17.16 11.53 -16.91
CA SER A 169 18.11 12.27 -16.07
C SER A 169 17.82 12.06 -14.59
N ALA A 170 16.57 12.19 -14.17
CA ALA A 170 16.13 11.97 -12.79
C ALA A 170 16.42 10.52 -12.33
N LEU A 171 16.09 9.53 -13.16
CA LEU A 171 16.34 8.12 -12.85
C LEU A 171 17.84 7.78 -12.78
N THR A 172 18.65 8.36 -13.67
CA THR A 172 20.11 8.21 -13.63
C THR A 172 20.67 8.79 -12.35
N TYR A 173 20.18 9.95 -11.93
CA TYR A 173 20.58 10.61 -10.71
C TYR A 173 20.19 9.79 -9.46
N ALA A 174 18.94 9.31 -9.40
CA ALA A 174 18.47 8.46 -8.32
C ALA A 174 19.26 7.14 -8.24
N LYS A 175 19.55 6.51 -9.39
CA LYS A 175 20.37 5.29 -9.47
C LYS A 175 21.78 5.50 -8.90
N ALA A 176 22.42 6.63 -9.21
CA ALA A 176 23.75 6.97 -8.69
C ALA A 176 23.75 7.14 -7.15
N ARG A 177 22.58 7.34 -6.54
CA ARG A 177 22.36 7.43 -5.08
C ARG A 177 21.79 6.16 -4.48
N GLY A 178 21.85 5.05 -5.19
CA GLY A 178 21.40 3.74 -4.69
C GLY A 178 19.92 3.44 -4.93
N GLY A 179 19.18 4.33 -5.58
CA GLY A 179 17.78 4.11 -5.95
C GLY A 179 17.58 2.85 -6.78
N LYS A 180 16.59 2.04 -6.43
CA LYS A 180 16.15 0.82 -7.13
C LYS A 180 14.83 1.08 -7.84
N PHE A 181 14.55 0.35 -8.92
CA PHE A 181 13.37 0.64 -9.74
C PHE A 181 12.29 -0.41 -9.56
N VAL A 182 11.06 0.07 -9.52
CA VAL A 182 9.81 -0.72 -9.56
C VAL A 182 9.09 -0.32 -10.85
N LEU A 183 8.53 -1.27 -11.57
CA LEU A 183 7.69 -0.99 -12.73
C LEU A 183 6.28 -0.65 -12.25
N HIS A 184 5.82 0.57 -12.46
CA HIS A 184 4.49 1.06 -12.11
C HIS A 184 3.56 1.05 -13.34
N GLY A 185 3.06 -0.15 -13.68
CA GLY A 185 2.39 -0.36 -14.95
C GLY A 185 3.32 -0.16 -16.17
N TYR A 186 2.76 -0.12 -17.37
CA TYR A 186 3.46 0.28 -18.58
C TYR A 186 3.13 1.73 -18.96
N THR A 187 1.87 2.05 -18.99
CA THR A 187 1.35 3.38 -19.34
C THR A 187 0.65 4.06 -18.17
N HIS A 188 0.43 3.35 -17.08
CA HIS A 188 -0.44 3.72 -15.97
C HIS A 188 -1.92 3.87 -16.37
N GLN A 189 -2.20 3.85 -17.65
CA GLN A 189 -3.47 4.11 -18.28
C GLN A 189 -3.88 2.96 -19.19
N TYR A 190 -5.18 2.64 -19.21
CA TYR A 190 -5.75 1.70 -20.15
C TYR A 190 -5.96 2.33 -21.53
N ASN A 191 -5.19 1.87 -22.52
CA ASN A 191 -5.31 2.28 -23.92
C ASN A 191 -5.32 3.80 -24.19
N ALA A 192 -5.89 4.19 -25.34
CA ALA A 192 -6.21 5.57 -25.72
C ALA A 192 -7.69 5.92 -25.42
N MET A 193 -8.38 5.07 -24.65
CA MET A 193 -9.78 5.27 -24.36
C MET A 193 -9.99 6.39 -23.35
N ARG A 194 -11.12 7.04 -23.51
CA ARG A 194 -11.61 8.05 -22.57
C ARG A 194 -12.07 7.35 -21.30
N ASN A 195 -11.33 7.54 -20.23
CA ASN A 195 -11.78 7.21 -18.90
C ASN A 195 -12.49 8.44 -18.32
N PRO A 196 -13.60 8.35 -17.57
CA PRO A 196 -14.23 9.48 -16.92
C PRO A 196 -13.37 10.15 -15.86
N HIS A 197 -12.32 9.47 -15.37
CA HIS A 197 -11.21 10.16 -14.70
C HIS A 197 -10.45 10.96 -15.76
N SER A 198 -9.21 11.21 -15.69
CA SER A 198 -8.51 12.09 -16.63
C SER A 198 -8.06 11.42 -17.93
N ALA A 199 -7.96 10.10 -17.97
CA ALA A 199 -7.31 9.31 -19.01
C ALA A 199 -5.85 9.72 -19.24
N VAL A 200 -5.15 10.13 -18.20
CA VAL A 200 -3.76 10.56 -18.22
C VAL A 200 -2.89 9.58 -17.45
N SER A 201 -1.68 9.31 -17.95
CA SER A 201 -0.70 8.50 -17.21
C SER A 201 -0.34 9.16 -15.88
N GLY A 202 -0.61 8.46 -14.78
CA GLY A 202 -0.53 8.98 -13.43
C GLY A 202 -1.88 9.13 -12.75
N ASP A 203 -2.94 9.40 -13.52
CA ASP A 203 -4.28 9.69 -13.00
C ASP A 203 -5.30 8.59 -13.32
N ASP A 204 -4.98 7.62 -14.19
CA ASP A 204 -5.89 6.61 -14.70
C ASP A 204 -5.46 5.18 -14.38
N TYR A 205 -6.38 4.22 -14.54
CA TYR A 205 -6.17 2.80 -14.24
C TYR A 205 -5.73 2.03 -15.50
N GLU A 206 -4.73 1.18 -15.37
CA GLU A 206 -4.22 0.39 -16.49
C GLU A 206 -4.80 -1.01 -16.56
N PHE A 207 -5.11 -1.63 -15.41
CA PHE A 207 -5.49 -3.04 -15.30
C PHE A 207 -6.87 -3.24 -14.69
N TRP A 208 -7.69 -2.19 -14.67
CA TRP A 208 -9.04 -2.20 -14.11
C TRP A 208 -9.95 -1.20 -14.82
N ASP A 209 -11.19 -1.60 -15.10
CA ASP A 209 -12.23 -0.66 -15.56
C ASP A 209 -12.84 0.04 -14.35
N ILE A 210 -12.26 1.15 -13.96
CA ILE A 210 -12.70 1.92 -12.78
C ILE A 210 -14.10 2.53 -12.96
N VAL A 211 -14.52 2.78 -14.20
CA VAL A 211 -15.82 3.34 -14.54
C VAL A 211 -16.95 2.40 -14.20
N ASN A 212 -16.80 1.16 -14.68
CA ASN A 212 -17.78 0.11 -14.51
C ASN A 212 -17.45 -0.80 -13.32
N ASN A 213 -16.35 -0.53 -12.64
CA ASN A 213 -15.83 -1.27 -11.48
C ASN A 213 -15.77 -2.79 -11.71
N ARG A 214 -15.13 -3.17 -12.81
CA ARG A 214 -14.97 -4.55 -13.27
C ARG A 214 -13.66 -4.74 -14.05
N VAL A 215 -13.42 -5.96 -14.52
CA VAL A 215 -12.28 -6.23 -15.40
C VAL A 215 -12.44 -5.56 -16.76
N LEU A 216 -11.31 -5.21 -17.39
CA LEU A 216 -11.27 -4.67 -18.75
C LEU A 216 -11.75 -5.71 -19.78
N ALA A 217 -12.21 -5.26 -20.94
CA ALA A 217 -12.67 -6.15 -22.02
C ALA A 217 -11.53 -7.07 -22.55
N GLU A 218 -10.29 -6.57 -22.57
CA GLU A 218 -9.10 -7.32 -23.00
C GLU A 218 -8.42 -8.10 -21.87
N ASP A 219 -9.01 -8.09 -20.65
CA ASP A 219 -8.38 -8.71 -19.48
C ASP A 219 -8.08 -10.19 -19.70
N ALA A 220 -6.82 -10.50 -19.84
CA ALA A 220 -6.28 -11.84 -19.96
C ALA A 220 -4.85 -11.88 -19.44
N VAL A 221 -4.42 -13.05 -18.92
CA VAL A 221 -3.04 -13.22 -18.41
C VAL A 221 -2.00 -12.81 -19.46
N ASN A 222 -2.18 -13.24 -20.71
CA ASN A 222 -1.23 -12.93 -21.79
C ASN A 222 -1.23 -11.45 -22.18
N TRP A 223 -2.39 -10.79 -22.16
CA TRP A 223 -2.49 -9.36 -22.42
C TRP A 223 -1.74 -8.57 -21.34
N ALA A 224 -2.02 -8.84 -20.08
CA ALA A 224 -1.35 -8.18 -18.94
C ALA A 224 0.16 -8.48 -18.94
N ALA A 225 0.56 -9.74 -19.13
CA ALA A 225 1.98 -10.13 -19.21
C ALA A 225 2.72 -9.40 -20.33
N SER A 226 2.07 -9.21 -21.50
CA SER A 226 2.65 -8.46 -22.63
C SER A 226 2.93 -7.00 -22.25
N ARG A 227 1.98 -6.32 -21.60
CA ARG A 227 2.14 -4.93 -21.13
C ARG A 227 3.26 -4.83 -20.09
N ILE A 228 3.23 -5.68 -19.07
CA ILE A 228 4.23 -5.72 -18.00
C ILE A 228 5.64 -5.98 -18.57
N ASN A 229 5.78 -6.95 -19.49
CA ASN A 229 7.06 -7.24 -20.15
C ASN A 229 7.53 -6.08 -21.04
N THR A 230 6.62 -5.37 -21.72
CA THR A 230 6.96 -4.20 -22.52
C THR A 230 7.54 -3.09 -21.65
N GLY A 231 6.88 -2.74 -20.54
CA GLY A 231 7.36 -1.75 -19.60
C GLY A 231 8.71 -2.14 -18.98
N ARG A 232 8.83 -3.41 -18.52
CA ARG A 232 10.08 -3.96 -18.00
C ARG A 232 11.23 -3.86 -19.01
N SER A 233 10.96 -4.23 -20.25
CA SER A 233 11.98 -4.22 -21.31
C SER A 233 12.44 -2.79 -21.64
N GLN A 234 11.51 -1.84 -21.69
CA GLN A 234 11.86 -0.43 -21.91
C GLN A 234 12.74 0.13 -20.79
N LEU A 235 12.37 -0.06 -19.52
CA LEU A 235 13.20 0.38 -18.40
C LEU A 235 14.58 -0.29 -18.43
N THR A 236 14.64 -1.59 -18.71
CA THR A 236 15.88 -2.35 -18.77
C THR A 236 16.80 -1.84 -19.90
N LEU A 237 16.23 -1.53 -21.07
CA LEU A 237 16.98 -1.01 -22.23
C LEU A 237 17.73 0.30 -21.89
N TYR A 238 17.13 1.15 -21.07
CA TYR A 238 17.75 2.40 -20.63
C TYR A 238 18.56 2.28 -19.32
N GLY A 239 18.79 1.06 -18.84
CA GLY A 239 19.62 0.79 -17.65
C GLY A 239 18.90 0.94 -16.31
N PHE A 240 17.57 0.97 -16.31
CA PHE A 240 16.71 1.09 -15.13
C PHE A 240 15.94 -0.20 -14.85
N ALA A 241 16.61 -1.36 -14.91
CA ALA A 241 15.98 -2.66 -14.74
C ALA A 241 15.17 -2.72 -13.44
N PRO A 242 13.84 -2.94 -13.48
CA PRO A 242 13.02 -3.01 -12.30
C PRO A 242 13.14 -4.36 -11.61
N PHE A 243 13.17 -4.38 -10.26
CA PHE A 243 13.23 -5.59 -9.45
C PHE A 243 11.86 -6.12 -9.04
N ALA A 244 10.83 -5.27 -9.13
CA ALA A 244 9.46 -5.56 -8.74
C ALA A 244 8.45 -4.87 -9.68
N TRP A 245 7.21 -5.29 -9.58
CA TRP A 245 6.07 -4.65 -10.23
C TRP A 245 5.07 -4.14 -9.19
N GLU A 246 4.35 -3.12 -9.57
CA GLU A 246 3.28 -2.49 -8.83
C GLU A 246 2.15 -2.10 -9.80
N PRO A 247 0.89 -2.44 -9.51
CA PRO A 247 -0.22 -1.97 -10.34
C PRO A 247 -0.52 -0.50 -10.06
N PRO A 248 -0.83 0.29 -11.09
CA PRO A 248 -1.39 1.62 -10.91
C PRO A 248 -2.59 1.61 -9.95
N HIS A 249 -2.62 2.57 -9.04
CA HIS A 249 -3.67 2.72 -8.00
C HIS A 249 -3.90 1.46 -7.12
N TYR A 250 -2.92 0.55 -7.05
CA TYR A 250 -3.02 -0.73 -6.32
C TYR A 250 -4.17 -1.63 -6.77
N GLN A 251 -4.84 -1.31 -7.88
CA GLN A 251 -5.97 -2.09 -8.36
C GLN A 251 -5.68 -2.76 -9.71
N SER A 252 -5.86 -4.05 -9.74
CA SER A 252 -5.62 -4.88 -10.90
C SER A 252 -6.57 -6.09 -10.89
N SER A 253 -6.82 -6.67 -12.05
CA SER A 253 -7.60 -7.90 -12.13
C SER A 253 -6.83 -9.10 -11.55
N PRO A 254 -7.53 -10.17 -11.12
CA PRO A 254 -6.90 -11.45 -10.75
C PRO A 254 -5.93 -11.98 -11.80
N ARG A 255 -6.29 -11.83 -13.09
CA ARG A 255 -5.47 -12.27 -14.21
C ARG A 255 -4.20 -11.45 -14.37
N ALA A 256 -4.29 -10.15 -14.17
CA ALA A 256 -3.12 -9.28 -14.22
C ALA A 256 -2.17 -9.50 -13.02
N TYR A 257 -2.68 -9.78 -11.81
CA TYR A 257 -1.85 -10.21 -10.68
C TYR A 257 -1.10 -11.52 -10.97
N ARG A 258 -1.77 -12.53 -11.55
CA ARG A 258 -1.10 -13.78 -11.99
C ARG A 258 -0.07 -13.53 -13.08
N ALA A 259 -0.35 -12.62 -14.01
CA ALA A 259 0.59 -12.21 -15.03
C ALA A 259 1.85 -11.58 -14.40
N ALA A 260 1.68 -10.66 -13.45
CA ALA A 260 2.79 -10.05 -12.72
C ALA A 260 3.65 -11.09 -11.99
N ALA A 261 3.02 -12.06 -11.31
CA ALA A 261 3.72 -13.16 -10.64
C ALA A 261 4.55 -14.03 -11.62
N SER A 262 4.12 -14.14 -12.88
CA SER A 262 4.87 -14.87 -13.91
C SER A 262 6.07 -14.09 -14.48
N VAL A 263 6.07 -12.75 -14.36
CA VAL A 263 7.10 -11.87 -14.93
C VAL A 263 8.12 -11.41 -13.89
N PHE A 264 7.66 -11.16 -12.67
CA PHE A 264 8.48 -10.65 -11.58
C PHE A 264 8.48 -11.62 -10.39
N ARG A 265 9.65 -11.74 -9.75
CA ARG A 265 9.75 -12.44 -8.47
C ARG A 265 9.00 -11.70 -7.36
N ASN A 266 9.04 -10.39 -7.38
CA ASN A 266 8.47 -9.54 -6.35
C ASN A 266 7.40 -8.61 -6.94
N THR A 267 6.33 -8.41 -6.18
CA THR A 267 5.45 -7.25 -6.30
C THR A 267 5.61 -6.39 -5.06
N TYR A 268 5.46 -5.07 -5.19
CA TYR A 268 5.64 -4.14 -4.07
C TYR A 268 4.38 -3.27 -3.98
N GLN A 269 3.39 -3.74 -3.24
CA GLN A 269 2.03 -3.23 -3.32
C GLN A 269 1.16 -3.60 -2.12
N ARG A 270 -0.04 -3.02 -2.09
CA ARG A 270 -1.22 -3.56 -1.40
C ARG A 270 -2.01 -4.41 -2.41
N ALA A 271 -2.22 -5.68 -2.13
CA ALA A 271 -2.96 -6.55 -3.04
C ALA A 271 -4.47 -6.46 -2.80
N VAL A 272 -5.24 -6.57 -3.87
CA VAL A 272 -6.71 -6.69 -3.80
C VAL A 272 -7.11 -8.10 -4.15
N TYR A 273 -7.89 -8.73 -3.27
CA TYR A 273 -8.43 -10.08 -3.47
C TYR A 273 -9.90 -10.01 -3.82
N TYR A 274 -10.31 -10.83 -4.78
CA TYR A 274 -11.68 -10.86 -5.30
C TYR A 274 -12.30 -12.24 -5.09
N THR A 275 -13.63 -12.28 -5.00
CA THR A 275 -14.40 -13.54 -4.88
C THR A 275 -14.50 -14.32 -6.19
N ALA A 276 -14.17 -13.69 -7.33
CA ALA A 276 -14.21 -14.31 -8.66
C ALA A 276 -12.93 -14.01 -9.45
N ASP A 277 -12.65 -14.83 -10.47
CA ASP A 277 -11.52 -14.61 -11.40
C ASP A 277 -11.82 -13.52 -12.46
N VAL A 278 -13.08 -13.19 -12.66
CA VAL A 278 -13.58 -12.12 -13.53
C VAL A 278 -14.60 -11.32 -12.73
N PRO A 279 -14.13 -10.55 -11.73
CA PRO A 279 -15.04 -9.87 -10.81
C PRO A 279 -15.76 -8.71 -11.47
N ASP A 280 -17.05 -8.57 -11.15
CA ASP A 280 -17.89 -7.41 -11.42
C ASP A 280 -18.40 -6.85 -10.10
N LEU A 281 -17.76 -5.80 -9.62
CA LEU A 281 -18.11 -5.15 -8.34
C LEU A 281 -19.30 -4.19 -8.50
N HIS A 282 -19.71 -3.88 -9.74
CA HIS A 282 -20.87 -3.05 -10.02
C HIS A 282 -22.19 -3.86 -10.01
N ALA A 283 -22.10 -5.17 -10.20
CA ALA A 283 -23.26 -6.05 -10.14
C ALA A 283 -23.98 -5.95 -8.80
N THR A 284 -25.30 -6.08 -8.81
CA THR A 284 -26.16 -6.04 -7.62
C THR A 284 -26.80 -7.39 -7.35
N GLY A 285 -27.24 -7.61 -6.11
CA GLY A 285 -27.93 -8.83 -5.73
C GLY A 285 -27.04 -9.85 -5.01
N PRO A 286 -27.56 -11.07 -4.73
CA PRO A 286 -26.87 -12.05 -3.89
C PRO A 286 -25.64 -12.68 -4.57
N SER A 287 -25.50 -12.55 -5.89
CA SER A 287 -24.37 -13.07 -6.66
C SER A 287 -23.31 -12.00 -6.97
N ARG A 288 -23.38 -10.82 -6.36
CA ARG A 288 -22.36 -9.80 -6.59
C ARG A 288 -21.00 -10.26 -6.09
N ASP A 289 -19.96 -9.82 -6.77
CA ASP A 289 -18.59 -10.04 -6.35
C ASP A 289 -18.17 -9.03 -5.27
N PHE A 290 -17.16 -9.43 -4.50
CA PHE A 290 -16.57 -8.60 -3.47
C PHE A 290 -15.07 -8.50 -3.69
N ALA A 291 -14.50 -7.38 -3.24
CA ALA A 291 -13.07 -7.16 -3.19
C ALA A 291 -12.63 -6.82 -1.76
N VAL A 292 -11.44 -7.28 -1.39
CA VAL A 292 -10.81 -6.95 -0.11
C VAL A 292 -9.37 -6.52 -0.38
N GLY A 293 -9.06 -5.26 -0.10
CA GLY A 293 -7.69 -4.77 -0.10
C GLY A 293 -6.94 -5.25 1.15
N GLN A 294 -5.68 -5.61 1.00
CA GLN A 294 -4.84 -6.12 2.09
C GLN A 294 -3.69 -5.19 2.41
N PHE A 295 -3.51 -4.91 3.70
CA PHE A 295 -2.38 -4.20 4.28
C PHE A 295 -1.52 -5.20 5.04
N PHE A 296 -0.70 -5.97 4.34
CA PHE A 296 0.20 -6.89 5.01
C PHE A 296 1.30 -6.12 5.75
N PRO A 297 1.48 -6.35 7.06
CA PRO A 297 2.57 -5.69 7.80
C PRO A 297 3.93 -6.32 7.56
N TYR A 298 4.01 -7.45 6.85
CA TYR A 298 5.20 -8.24 6.58
C TYR A 298 5.22 -8.77 5.15
N ILE A 299 6.34 -9.41 4.75
CA ILE A 299 6.46 -10.01 3.41
C ILE A 299 5.58 -11.25 3.31
N ILE A 300 4.75 -11.30 2.29
CA ILE A 300 4.02 -12.50 1.88
C ILE A 300 4.87 -13.25 0.86
N GLN A 301 5.25 -14.50 1.17
CA GLN A 301 6.13 -15.28 0.30
C GLN A 301 5.41 -15.83 -0.93
N ASN A 302 4.13 -16.13 -0.80
CA ASN A 302 3.28 -16.59 -1.89
C ASN A 302 1.83 -16.33 -1.53
N ASP A 303 1.17 -15.47 -2.29
CA ASP A 303 -0.24 -15.14 -2.10
C ASP A 303 -1.16 -16.03 -2.94
N TYR A 304 -2.47 -15.75 -2.91
CA TYR A 304 -3.48 -16.46 -3.69
C TYR A 304 -3.24 -16.39 -5.22
N TYR A 305 -2.61 -15.33 -5.71
CA TYR A 305 -2.29 -15.14 -7.14
C TYR A 305 -0.89 -15.65 -7.52
N GLY A 306 -0.13 -16.19 -6.56
CA GLY A 306 1.24 -16.65 -6.76
C GLY A 306 2.29 -15.55 -6.65
N GLN A 307 1.94 -14.39 -6.10
CA GLN A 307 2.85 -13.26 -5.94
C GLN A 307 3.65 -13.38 -4.63
N ARG A 308 4.91 -12.96 -4.69
CA ARG A 308 5.65 -12.58 -3.49
C ARG A 308 5.50 -11.09 -3.30
N ILE A 309 4.87 -10.67 -2.17
CA ILE A 309 4.50 -9.29 -1.93
C ILE A 309 5.45 -8.68 -0.91
N LEU A 310 6.13 -7.58 -1.30
CA LEU A 310 6.79 -6.68 -0.37
C LEU A 310 5.73 -5.73 0.21
N PRO A 311 5.72 -5.50 1.53
CA PRO A 311 4.67 -4.74 2.17
C PRO A 311 4.70 -3.27 1.79
N GLU A 312 3.54 -2.67 1.71
CA GLU A 312 3.30 -1.24 1.74
C GLU A 312 2.12 -1.03 2.72
N ASN A 313 2.44 -0.76 3.97
CA ASN A 313 1.47 -0.84 5.07
C ASN A 313 1.22 0.47 5.81
N LEU A 314 1.97 1.53 5.52
CA LEU A 314 1.74 2.82 6.16
C LEU A 314 0.87 3.76 5.33
N GLY A 315 0.84 3.59 4.00
CA GLY A 315 0.22 4.53 3.07
C GLY A 315 1.20 5.60 2.59
N ASN A 316 0.67 6.74 2.19
CA ASN A 316 1.41 7.89 1.68
C ASN A 316 0.87 9.18 2.29
N ILE A 317 1.64 10.25 2.16
CA ILE A 317 1.15 11.59 2.50
C ILE A 317 0.26 12.08 1.36
N GLU A 318 -0.94 12.51 1.72
CA GLU A 318 -1.89 13.17 0.82
C GLU A 318 -2.29 14.52 1.40
N TYR A 319 -2.54 15.48 0.51
CA TYR A 319 -3.02 16.81 0.89
C TYR A 319 -4.34 17.09 0.19
N ASP A 320 -5.26 17.69 0.90
CA ASP A 320 -6.46 18.27 0.28
C ASP A 320 -6.04 19.36 -0.71
N ILE A 321 -6.34 19.14 -1.98
CA ILE A 321 -6.19 20.07 -3.09
C ILE A 321 -7.50 20.19 -3.86
N SER A 322 -8.63 20.06 -3.18
CA SER A 322 -9.96 20.09 -3.78
C SER A 322 -10.29 21.40 -4.51
N ASP A 323 -9.54 22.46 -4.24
CA ASP A 323 -9.56 23.71 -4.99
C ASP A 323 -8.93 23.60 -6.39
N ILE A 324 -8.05 22.62 -6.61
CA ILE A 324 -7.38 22.30 -7.88
C ILE A 324 -8.00 21.05 -8.51
N ASP A 325 -8.14 20.00 -7.72
CA ASP A 325 -8.73 18.71 -8.12
C ASP A 325 -9.79 18.28 -7.09
N PRO A 326 -11.09 18.39 -7.43
CA PRO A 326 -12.17 18.02 -6.51
C PRO A 326 -12.16 16.55 -6.03
N SER A 327 -11.43 15.66 -6.69
CA SER A 327 -11.29 14.27 -6.25
C SER A 327 -10.28 14.10 -5.11
N SER A 328 -9.36 15.05 -4.94
CA SER A 328 -8.34 15.10 -3.88
C SER A 328 -8.80 15.96 -2.72
N ASN A 329 -9.77 15.48 -1.95
CA ASN A 329 -10.49 16.23 -0.92
C ASN A 329 -10.25 15.73 0.51
N PHE A 330 -9.14 15.06 0.78
CA PHE A 330 -8.78 14.59 2.11
C PHE A 330 -7.29 14.73 2.38
N ASP A 331 -6.96 14.90 3.66
CA ASP A 331 -5.57 14.87 4.14
C ASP A 331 -5.24 13.51 4.75
N TYR A 332 -4.03 13.02 4.45
CA TYR A 332 -3.40 11.92 5.17
C TYR A 332 -1.96 12.32 5.48
N THR A 333 -1.70 12.59 6.74
CA THR A 333 -0.53 13.37 7.15
C THR A 333 0.67 12.49 7.47
N TRP A 334 1.84 13.10 7.67
CA TRP A 334 3.02 12.38 8.18
C TRP A 334 2.80 11.85 9.60
N GLU A 335 1.95 12.49 10.41
CA GLU A 335 1.52 12.02 11.73
C GLU A 335 0.71 10.72 11.63
N ASP A 336 -0.14 10.60 10.62
CA ASP A 336 -0.90 9.38 10.35
C ASP A 336 0.03 8.21 10.01
N LEU A 337 1.01 8.45 9.12
CA LEU A 337 2.01 7.45 8.79
C LEU A 337 2.85 7.06 10.01
N LYS A 338 3.24 8.05 10.84
CA LYS A 338 3.96 7.79 12.10
C LYS A 338 3.12 6.90 13.03
N LEU A 339 1.85 7.20 13.21
CA LEU A 339 0.95 6.39 14.05
C LEU A 339 0.84 4.96 13.51
N ASN A 340 0.74 4.80 12.19
CA ASN A 340 0.72 3.48 11.56
C ASN A 340 2.04 2.72 11.80
N ALA A 341 3.19 3.40 11.68
CA ALA A 341 4.49 2.81 11.98
C ALA A 341 4.62 2.40 13.46
N GLU A 342 4.13 3.24 14.37
CA GLU A 342 4.09 2.92 15.79
C GLU A 342 3.25 1.67 16.07
N ASN A 343 2.11 1.53 15.43
CA ASN A 343 1.23 0.36 15.59
C ASN A 343 1.84 -0.90 14.94
N ALA A 344 2.48 -0.77 13.79
CA ALA A 344 3.13 -1.89 13.11
C ALA A 344 4.23 -2.56 13.96
N LYS A 345 4.81 -1.84 14.95
CA LYS A 345 5.80 -2.41 15.88
C LYS A 345 5.29 -3.55 16.73
N VAL A 346 3.98 -3.74 16.89
CA VAL A 346 3.44 -4.89 17.63
C VAL A 346 3.70 -6.20 16.90
N VAL A 347 3.86 -6.15 15.56
CA VAL A 347 4.17 -7.32 14.72
C VAL A 347 5.69 -7.50 14.69
N ARG A 348 6.17 -8.69 15.12
CA ARG A 348 7.61 -8.96 15.33
C ARG A 348 8.47 -8.84 14.09
N ASP A 349 7.94 -9.10 12.91
CA ASP A 349 8.61 -8.92 11.60
C ASP A 349 7.96 -7.80 10.76
N GLY A 350 7.20 -6.93 11.43
CA GLY A 350 6.48 -5.83 10.82
C GLY A 350 7.40 -4.79 10.18
N PHE A 351 6.96 -4.27 9.06
CA PHE A 351 7.63 -3.19 8.34
C PHE A 351 6.99 -1.84 8.68
N ALA A 352 7.78 -0.78 8.50
CA ALA A 352 7.31 0.58 8.27
C ALA A 352 7.58 0.91 6.79
N SER A 353 6.64 0.65 5.93
CA SER A 353 6.77 0.84 4.49
C SER A 353 5.76 1.85 3.99
N PHE A 354 6.25 2.94 3.39
CA PHE A 354 5.43 4.00 2.83
C PHE A 354 5.92 4.42 1.45
N PHE A 355 5.06 5.10 0.72
CA PHE A 355 5.44 5.76 -0.53
C PHE A 355 5.18 7.26 -0.46
N PHE A 356 5.75 7.99 -1.42
CA PHE A 356 5.63 9.43 -1.52
C PHE A 356 5.66 9.87 -2.98
N HIS A 357 4.73 10.75 -3.35
CA HIS A 357 4.67 11.32 -4.69
C HIS A 357 5.58 12.55 -4.81
N PRO A 358 6.60 12.54 -5.68
CA PRO A 358 7.48 13.71 -5.87
C PRO A 358 6.76 14.99 -6.28
N PHE A 359 5.58 14.90 -6.90
CA PHE A 359 4.81 16.07 -7.30
C PHE A 359 4.37 16.94 -6.11
N TRP A 360 4.30 16.40 -4.89
CA TRP A 360 4.04 17.19 -3.68
C TRP A 360 5.11 18.24 -3.37
N LEU A 361 6.26 18.18 -4.05
CA LEU A 361 7.31 19.19 -3.97
C LEU A 361 7.11 20.34 -4.98
N GLU A 362 6.11 20.25 -5.86
CA GLU A 362 5.86 21.30 -6.85
C GLU A 362 5.38 22.59 -6.16
N PRO A 363 6.08 23.72 -6.39
CA PRO A 363 5.72 24.98 -5.73
C PRO A 363 4.29 25.46 -6.00
N SER A 364 3.76 25.09 -7.15
CA SER A 364 2.39 25.45 -7.57
C SER A 364 1.31 24.87 -6.65
N LEU A 365 1.59 23.77 -5.97
CA LEU A 365 0.66 23.14 -5.04
C LEU A 365 0.65 23.80 -3.65
N GLY A 366 1.69 24.58 -3.31
CA GLY A 366 1.78 25.30 -2.02
C GLY A 366 1.79 24.40 -0.79
N LYS A 367 2.13 23.12 -0.94
CA LYS A 367 2.10 22.13 0.17
C LYS A 367 3.48 21.95 0.81
N PRO A 368 3.56 21.54 2.09
CA PRO A 368 4.82 21.36 2.81
C PRO A 368 5.57 20.07 2.44
N GLY A 369 5.32 19.48 1.27
CA GLY A 369 5.72 18.16 0.81
C GLY A 369 7.09 17.68 1.26
N PHE A 370 8.17 18.45 0.97
CA PHE A 370 9.51 18.04 1.38
C PHE A 370 9.73 18.10 2.92
N ALA A 371 9.13 19.08 3.60
CA ALA A 371 9.25 19.17 5.05
C ALA A 371 8.57 17.97 5.73
N ASP A 372 7.40 17.57 5.26
CA ASP A 372 6.66 16.45 5.83
C ASP A 372 7.28 15.10 5.46
N PHE A 373 7.84 14.98 4.24
CA PHE A 373 8.65 13.82 3.87
C PHE A 373 9.84 13.63 4.82
N ARG A 374 10.52 14.70 5.17
CA ARG A 374 11.61 14.64 6.16
C ARG A 374 11.12 14.19 7.53
N LYS A 375 10.00 14.76 8.00
CA LYS A 375 9.42 14.41 9.30
C LYS A 375 9.08 12.94 9.44
N ILE A 376 8.47 12.32 8.38
CA ILE A 376 8.15 10.90 8.45
C ILE A 376 9.40 10.02 8.43
N VAL A 377 10.42 10.33 7.63
CA VAL A 377 11.69 9.60 7.64
C VAL A 377 12.35 9.68 9.01
N GLU A 378 12.43 10.88 9.58
CA GLU A 378 13.02 11.12 10.91
C GLU A 378 12.20 10.44 12.03
N ALA A 379 10.87 10.39 11.91
CA ALA A 379 10.01 9.70 12.86
C ALA A 379 10.20 8.18 12.82
N ILE A 380 10.36 7.59 11.64
CA ILE A 380 10.64 6.14 11.48
C ILE A 380 12.02 5.80 12.09
N ASP A 381 13.04 6.65 11.88
CA ASP A 381 14.34 6.50 12.54
C ASP A 381 14.21 6.54 14.07
N ALA A 382 13.49 7.54 14.60
CA ALA A 382 13.27 7.69 16.03
C ALA A 382 12.51 6.51 16.66
N LEU A 383 11.69 5.82 15.89
CA LEU A 383 11.02 4.58 16.30
C LEU A 383 11.96 3.36 16.30
N GLY A 384 13.19 3.50 15.82
CA GLY A 384 14.20 2.44 15.81
C GLY A 384 14.04 1.42 14.68
N TYR A 385 13.36 1.76 13.60
CA TYR A 385 13.33 0.95 12.40
C TYR A 385 14.65 1.01 11.65
N GLN A 386 15.00 -0.09 10.99
CA GLN A 386 16.18 -0.19 10.13
C GLN A 386 15.77 -0.11 8.66
N TRP A 387 16.26 0.87 7.94
CA TRP A 387 16.05 0.99 6.50
C TRP A 387 16.76 -0.14 5.76
N VAL A 388 16.05 -0.81 4.86
CA VAL A 388 16.60 -1.93 4.10
C VAL A 388 16.36 -1.73 2.59
N ASP A 389 17.25 -2.29 1.77
CA ASP A 389 17.08 -2.29 0.31
C ASP A 389 15.99 -3.29 -0.06
N ALA A 390 14.87 -2.79 -0.60
CA ALA A 390 13.75 -3.63 -1.03
C ALA A 390 14.14 -4.64 -2.12
N ALA A 391 15.12 -4.32 -2.97
CA ALA A 391 15.61 -5.23 -4.01
C ALA A 391 16.45 -6.39 -3.46
N GLY A 392 16.95 -6.27 -2.24
CA GLY A 392 17.73 -7.31 -1.54
C GLY A 392 16.87 -8.26 -0.69
N LEU A 393 15.58 -7.98 -0.54
CA LEU A 393 14.64 -8.83 0.22
C LEU A 393 14.10 -10.04 -0.63
#